data_036a60dd17efcb7fb9d074929f9aaa10
#
_entry.id   036a60dd17efcb7fb9d074929f9aaa10
#
_cell.length_a   1.000
_cell.length_b   1.000
_cell.length_c   1.000
_cell.angle_alpha   90.00
_cell.angle_beta   90.00
_cell.angle_gamma   90.00
#
_symmetry.space_group_name_H-M   'P 1'
#
loop_
_entity.id
_entity.type
_entity.pdbx_description
1 polymer ?
#
loop_
_entity_poly.entity_id
_entity_poly.type
_entity_poly.pdbx_seq_one_letter_code
_entity_poly.pdbx_strand_id
1 'polypeptide(L)'
;LSGATMAQKDFVSRSQLLIPDTAAHSLVMFLEMLYEGTDKVNVVCQFIKEDGKARPCGGGKVLTRDEWLQWVSDKGIPQSKAGAWFRPNPCQPGSGKDGAIMDSDILSHRFLLLESDTLPLPVQFALFAKLKLPISAAYLSGGSSVHCLVNLNCPSEKEFSAAAVKIMALLKPMGIDPANKNPSRLSRLPGATRIIGAVDTAGTEQKLLWLNPAAKPLTPDGMEAFELSLTFPAVEEKPFKKIIQDAIARYEELASHPGLTGVPTGLADFDRDTGGLQKGQMTVIAAETCGGKSSLAANILNGALLAGHGAALFTLEMGNDEIADLFFAMNCQVDRNHFNTGEFTEMEMIRMVGESKRIANLPLWTYDESSLTVAQIRQRILALKAENLIALAVVDYAQIVTPSNLSVNREQQVAGVARALCACAKDAKIPIIVLSQLNDELKLRESRVMAHEAHNVIIIENKEAEGKMTLHVIKGRRIRKRDYDLAYEPIFCRIKSLARISEQDIPKTDRTDNDSQPRYPHD
;
A
#
# COMPACT_ATOMS: atom_id res chain seq x y z
N LEU A 1 21.00 -4.11 -10.77
CA LEU A 1 19.62 -3.76 -10.32
C LEU A 1 18.51 -4.57 -11.03
N SER A 2 18.81 -5.72 -11.59
CA SER A 2 17.85 -6.61 -12.29
C SER A 2 16.89 -7.32 -11.35
N GLY A 3 16.48 -6.92 -10.27
CA GLY A 3 15.48 -7.44 -9.34
C GLY A 3 14.96 -6.36 -8.38
N ALA A 4 15.42 -5.11 -8.57
CA ALA A 4 15.03 -4.02 -7.68
C ALA A 4 13.59 -3.57 -7.95
N THR A 5 12.78 -3.39 -6.89
CA THR A 5 11.43 -2.83 -6.99
C THR A 5 11.45 -1.39 -7.53
N MET A 6 10.32 -0.91 -8.07
CA MET A 6 10.19 0.46 -8.55
C MET A 6 10.50 1.48 -7.44
N ALA A 7 10.05 1.23 -6.21
CA ALA A 7 10.34 2.07 -5.05
C ALA A 7 11.85 2.13 -4.74
N GLN A 8 12.55 1.02 -4.84
CA GLN A 8 14.00 0.97 -4.66
C GLN A 8 14.74 1.73 -5.77
N LYS A 9 14.30 1.60 -7.03
CA LYS A 9 14.90 2.32 -8.16
C LYS A 9 14.71 3.84 -8.02
N ASP A 10 13.50 4.29 -7.67
CA ASP A 10 13.22 5.71 -7.40
C ASP A 10 14.05 6.24 -6.23
N PHE A 11 14.15 5.48 -5.15
CA PHE A 11 14.96 5.87 -3.99
C PHE A 11 16.45 6.02 -4.36
N VAL A 12 17.04 5.02 -5.01
CA VAL A 12 18.46 5.03 -5.40
C VAL A 12 18.77 6.14 -6.40
N SER A 13 17.86 6.47 -7.31
CA SER A 13 18.04 7.54 -8.31
C SER A 13 18.18 8.94 -7.69
N ARG A 14 17.83 9.11 -6.42
CA ARG A 14 17.94 10.38 -5.69
C ARG A 14 19.32 10.60 -5.07
N SER A 15 20.23 9.64 -5.17
CA SER A 15 21.62 9.81 -4.74
C SER A 15 22.29 10.92 -5.55
N GLN A 16 22.99 11.85 -4.87
CA GLN A 16 23.79 12.88 -5.52
C GLN A 16 25.05 12.31 -6.16
N LEU A 17 25.54 11.18 -5.64
CA LEU A 17 26.75 10.53 -6.11
C LEU A 17 26.42 9.14 -6.68
N LEU A 18 27.11 8.76 -7.73
CA LEU A 18 27.07 7.40 -8.23
C LEU A 18 27.83 6.49 -7.26
N ILE A 19 27.15 5.48 -6.73
CA ILE A 19 27.76 4.53 -5.80
C ILE A 19 28.58 3.51 -6.57
N PRO A 20 29.86 3.28 -6.21
CA PRO A 20 30.71 2.27 -6.84
C PRO A 20 30.12 0.84 -6.69
N ASP A 21 30.41 -0.01 -7.67
CA ASP A 21 29.90 -1.40 -7.67
C ASP A 21 30.59 -2.30 -6.63
N THR A 22 31.82 -1.99 -6.23
CA THR A 22 32.54 -2.80 -5.25
C THR A 22 32.33 -2.30 -3.83
N ALA A 23 32.14 -3.23 -2.91
CA ALA A 23 31.91 -2.94 -1.49
C ALA A 23 33.05 -2.11 -0.86
N ALA A 24 34.31 -2.41 -1.21
CA ALA A 24 35.47 -1.66 -0.69
C ALA A 24 35.49 -0.21 -1.17
N HIS A 25 35.27 0.05 -2.47
CA HIS A 25 35.18 1.41 -3.00
C HIS A 25 33.97 2.16 -2.46
N SER A 26 32.84 1.47 -2.25
CA SER A 26 31.65 2.06 -1.62
C SER A 26 31.93 2.50 -0.17
N LEU A 27 32.67 1.69 0.61
CA LEU A 27 33.06 2.04 1.98
C LEU A 27 34.04 3.21 1.99
N VAL A 28 35.05 3.20 1.12
CA VAL A 28 36.00 4.32 0.97
C VAL A 28 35.24 5.61 0.68
N MET A 29 34.38 5.63 -0.36
CA MET A 29 33.58 6.78 -0.71
C MET A 29 32.66 7.24 0.45
N PHE A 30 32.04 6.31 1.16
CA PHE A 30 31.21 6.62 2.33
C PHE A 30 32.01 7.35 3.42
N LEU A 31 33.23 6.87 3.73
CA LEU A 31 34.10 7.47 4.75
C LEU A 31 34.60 8.85 4.31
N GLU A 32 35.08 8.99 3.07
CA GLU A 32 35.58 10.24 2.52
C GLU A 32 34.53 11.34 2.44
N MET A 33 33.28 10.98 2.09
CA MET A 33 32.21 11.95 1.89
C MET A 33 31.53 12.42 3.19
N LEU A 34 31.54 11.62 4.25
CA LEU A 34 30.85 11.93 5.49
C LEU A 34 31.77 12.38 6.63
N TYR A 35 33.08 12.11 6.56
CA TYR A 35 34.01 12.39 7.64
C TYR A 35 35.24 13.18 7.14
N GLU A 36 35.75 14.04 8.00
CA GLU A 36 37.03 14.70 7.80
C GLU A 36 38.19 13.75 8.18
N GLY A 37 39.41 13.99 7.69
CA GLY A 37 40.57 13.13 7.90
C GLY A 37 40.86 12.80 9.36
N THR A 38 40.63 13.77 10.24
CA THR A 38 40.85 13.65 11.70
C THR A 38 39.67 13.11 12.49
N ASP A 39 38.49 12.95 11.87
CA ASP A 39 37.31 12.41 12.55
C ASP A 39 37.54 10.97 12.98
N LYS A 40 37.34 10.71 14.26
CA LYS A 40 37.49 9.38 14.84
C LYS A 40 36.20 8.58 14.69
N VAL A 41 36.24 7.51 13.92
CA VAL A 41 35.12 6.63 13.64
C VAL A 41 35.31 5.30 14.38
N ASN A 42 34.27 4.86 15.07
CA ASN A 42 34.25 3.57 15.76
C ASN A 42 33.68 2.47 14.87
N VAL A 43 34.37 1.34 14.78
CA VAL A 43 33.88 0.13 14.11
C VAL A 43 33.93 -1.05 15.08
N VAL A 44 32.83 -1.84 15.13
CA VAL A 44 32.67 -3.02 15.98
C VAL A 44 32.43 -4.25 15.12
N CYS A 45 33.31 -5.24 15.22
CA CYS A 45 33.17 -6.54 14.55
C CYS A 45 32.89 -7.68 15.55
N GLN A 46 33.09 -7.43 16.85
CA GLN A 46 32.81 -8.41 17.91
C GLN A 46 31.28 -8.50 18.15
N PHE A 47 30.82 -9.73 18.37
CA PHE A 47 29.41 -9.97 18.63
C PHE A 47 29.20 -11.17 19.55
N ILE A 48 28.06 -11.17 20.24
CA ILE A 48 27.50 -12.29 20.98
C ILE A 48 26.21 -12.77 20.32
N LYS A 49 25.86 -14.04 20.54
CA LYS A 49 24.54 -14.55 20.11
C LYS A 49 23.62 -14.58 21.33
N GLU A 50 22.51 -13.85 21.25
CA GLU A 50 21.42 -13.88 22.22
C GLU A 50 20.10 -14.07 21.47
N ASP A 51 19.26 -14.99 21.92
CA ASP A 51 17.94 -15.29 21.32
C ASP A 51 18.00 -15.51 19.80
N GLY A 52 19.04 -16.19 19.32
CA GLY A 52 19.26 -16.44 17.89
C GLY A 52 19.72 -15.22 17.08
N LYS A 53 19.82 -14.04 17.70
CA LYS A 53 20.28 -12.80 17.05
C LYS A 53 21.74 -12.50 17.40
N ALA A 54 22.48 -11.98 16.43
CA ALA A 54 23.83 -11.46 16.67
C ALA A 54 23.73 -10.00 17.14
N ARG A 55 24.28 -9.74 18.34
CA ARG A 55 24.35 -8.38 18.92
C ARG A 55 25.81 -7.94 19.03
N PRO A 56 26.14 -6.68 18.69
CA PRO A 56 27.50 -6.16 18.87
C PRO A 56 27.88 -6.13 20.35
N CYS A 57 29.14 -6.45 20.64
CA CYS A 57 29.69 -6.39 22.00
C CYS A 57 31.10 -5.77 22.01
N GLY A 58 31.53 -5.28 23.17
CA GLY A 58 32.82 -4.61 23.36
C GLY A 58 32.87 -3.20 22.75
N GLY A 59 33.97 -2.50 22.99
CA GLY A 59 34.18 -1.11 22.53
C GLY A 59 34.50 -0.97 21.04
N GLY A 60 34.88 -2.06 20.37
CA GLY A 60 35.36 -2.01 18.99
C GLY A 60 36.70 -1.28 18.82
N LYS A 61 36.99 -0.83 17.61
CA LYS A 61 38.20 -0.06 17.28
C LYS A 61 37.83 1.35 16.88
N VAL A 62 38.51 2.34 17.44
CA VAL A 62 38.38 3.75 17.11
C VAL A 62 39.65 4.20 16.40
N LEU A 63 39.51 4.61 15.15
CA LEU A 63 40.59 5.17 14.31
C LEU A 63 40.10 6.43 13.63
N THR A 64 41.03 7.28 13.20
CA THR A 64 40.67 8.41 12.33
C THR A 64 40.15 7.93 10.98
N ARG A 65 39.42 8.79 10.26
CA ARG A 65 38.96 8.49 8.90
C ARG A 65 40.13 8.05 8.00
N ASP A 66 41.26 8.74 8.03
CA ASP A 66 42.43 8.44 7.20
C ASP A 66 43.08 7.10 7.58
N GLU A 67 43.15 6.78 8.88
CA GLU A 67 43.62 5.47 9.34
C GLU A 67 42.66 4.33 8.89
N TRP A 68 41.35 4.58 8.83
CA TRP A 68 40.39 3.62 8.31
C TRP A 68 40.54 3.41 6.81
N LEU A 69 40.80 4.46 6.03
CA LEU A 69 41.09 4.35 4.58
C LEU A 69 42.34 3.49 4.35
N GLN A 70 43.42 3.73 5.12
CA GLN A 70 44.63 2.90 5.06
C GLN A 70 44.33 1.44 5.49
N TRP A 71 43.51 1.24 6.55
CA TRP A 71 43.09 -0.10 6.95
C TRP A 71 42.34 -0.85 5.83
N VAL A 72 41.40 -0.19 5.15
CA VAL A 72 40.64 -0.80 4.05
C VAL A 72 41.56 -1.16 2.89
N SER A 73 42.54 -0.32 2.58
CA SER A 73 43.55 -0.61 1.56
C SER A 73 44.40 -1.83 1.90
N ASP A 74 44.87 -1.95 3.15
CA ASP A 74 45.83 -2.96 3.56
C ASP A 74 45.19 -4.29 3.93
N LYS A 75 44.02 -4.28 4.56
CA LYS A 75 43.36 -5.42 5.21
C LYS A 75 41.94 -5.72 4.72
N GLY A 76 41.43 -4.88 3.82
CA GLY A 76 40.06 -4.97 3.35
C GLY A 76 39.03 -4.46 4.36
N ILE A 77 37.76 -4.74 4.09
CA ILE A 77 36.65 -4.26 4.87
C ILE A 77 36.62 -4.91 6.25
N PRO A 78 36.51 -4.13 7.35
CA PRO A 78 36.31 -4.71 8.69
C PRO A 78 35.01 -5.50 8.75
N GLN A 79 35.05 -6.78 9.10
CA GLN A 79 33.86 -7.62 9.11
C GLN A 79 33.99 -8.85 10.03
N SER A 80 32.83 -9.46 10.34
CA SER A 80 32.69 -10.74 11.02
C SER A 80 31.57 -11.55 10.36
N LYS A 81 31.30 -12.78 10.84
CA LYS A 81 30.14 -13.57 10.37
C LYS A 81 28.78 -12.86 10.59
N ALA A 82 28.72 -11.90 11.51
CA ALA A 82 27.54 -11.09 11.75
C ALA A 82 27.55 -9.73 11.02
N GLY A 83 28.49 -9.51 10.09
CA GLY A 83 28.77 -8.24 9.46
C GLY A 83 29.62 -7.34 10.36
N ALA A 84 29.51 -6.04 10.20
CA ALA A 84 30.14 -5.05 11.05
C ALA A 84 29.16 -3.95 11.43
N TRP A 85 29.44 -3.27 12.53
CA TRP A 85 28.73 -2.10 13.00
C TRP A 85 29.69 -0.91 13.12
N PHE A 86 29.15 0.28 13.05
CA PHE A 86 29.89 1.51 13.32
C PHE A 86 29.00 2.53 14.02
N ARG A 87 29.63 3.53 14.63
CA ARG A 87 28.89 4.69 15.15
C ARG A 87 28.93 5.82 14.13
N PRO A 88 27.75 6.32 13.70
CA PRO A 88 27.69 7.41 12.74
C PRO A 88 28.34 8.71 13.20
N ASN A 89 28.34 8.96 14.50
CA ASN A 89 28.91 10.17 15.08
C ASN A 89 30.36 9.95 15.49
N PRO A 90 31.30 10.85 15.15
CA PRO A 90 32.68 10.80 15.61
C PRO A 90 32.78 10.69 17.15
N CYS A 91 33.67 9.84 17.63
CA CYS A 91 33.79 9.54 19.05
C CYS A 91 35.23 9.30 19.48
N GLN A 92 35.51 9.45 20.78
CA GLN A 92 36.76 9.00 21.40
C GLN A 92 36.64 7.53 21.84
N PRO A 93 37.76 6.86 22.22
CA PRO A 93 37.73 5.55 22.86
C PRO A 93 36.77 5.52 24.07
N GLY A 94 36.02 4.43 24.22
CA GLY A 94 34.92 4.36 25.16
C GLY A 94 35.36 4.43 26.64
N SER A 95 34.63 5.20 27.41
CA SER A 95 34.78 5.34 28.87
C SER A 95 33.96 4.34 29.68
N GLY A 96 33.05 3.62 29.03
CA GLY A 96 32.17 2.64 29.66
C GLY A 96 32.85 1.30 29.96
N LYS A 97 32.09 0.38 30.59
CA LYS A 97 32.57 -0.97 30.92
C LYS A 97 33.01 -1.70 29.64
N ASP A 98 34.15 -2.41 29.71
CA ASP A 98 34.75 -3.16 28.60
C ASP A 98 35.03 -2.28 27.35
N GLY A 99 35.29 -0.98 27.55
CA GLY A 99 35.55 -0.01 26.49
C GLY A 99 34.28 0.41 25.72
N ALA A 100 33.10 0.19 26.26
CA ALA A 100 31.85 0.63 25.64
C ALA A 100 31.82 2.15 25.47
N ILE A 101 31.44 2.61 24.27
CA ILE A 101 31.32 4.04 23.98
C ILE A 101 29.95 4.54 24.47
N MET A 102 29.99 5.54 25.32
CA MET A 102 28.83 6.21 25.91
C MET A 102 28.47 7.47 25.12
N ASP A 103 27.30 8.06 25.39
CA ASP A 103 26.91 9.32 24.72
C ASP A 103 27.91 10.46 25.01
N SER A 104 28.50 10.48 26.23
CA SER A 104 29.56 11.41 26.65
C SER A 104 30.89 11.25 25.89
N ASP A 105 31.11 10.14 25.20
CA ASP A 105 32.31 9.90 24.39
C ASP A 105 32.16 10.42 22.96
N ILE A 106 30.97 10.90 22.58
CA ILE A 106 30.70 11.46 21.26
C ILE A 106 31.27 12.86 21.14
N LEU A 107 32.09 13.07 20.11
CA LEU A 107 32.80 14.33 19.86
C LEU A 107 32.02 15.30 18.97
N SER A 108 31.11 14.77 18.15
CA SER A 108 30.33 15.58 17.21
C SER A 108 28.98 14.94 16.95
N HIS A 109 27.91 15.71 17.07
CA HIS A 109 26.51 15.26 17.05
C HIS A 109 25.89 15.50 15.67
N ARG A 110 26.38 14.80 14.64
CA ARG A 110 26.04 15.05 13.23
C ARG A 110 24.85 14.25 12.72
N PHE A 111 24.81 12.95 12.98
CA PHE A 111 23.92 12.04 12.28
C PHE A 111 22.96 11.34 13.21
N LEU A 112 21.66 11.45 12.89
CA LEU A 112 20.60 10.66 13.50
C LEU A 112 20.30 9.44 12.60
N LEU A 113 20.31 8.24 13.20
CA LEU A 113 19.97 7.00 12.50
C LEU A 113 18.44 6.82 12.47
N LEU A 114 17.89 6.64 11.27
CA LEU A 114 16.52 6.16 11.06
C LEU A 114 16.57 4.75 10.48
N GLU A 115 15.76 3.86 11.05
CA GLU A 115 15.55 2.50 10.54
C GLU A 115 14.16 1.97 10.91
N SER A 116 13.75 0.86 10.31
CA SER A 116 12.53 0.16 10.67
C SER A 116 12.76 -1.34 10.60
N ASP A 117 12.45 -2.03 11.69
CA ASP A 117 12.48 -3.50 11.76
C ASP A 117 11.12 -4.14 11.42
N THR A 118 10.06 -3.33 11.29
CA THR A 118 8.67 -3.80 11.11
C THR A 118 8.14 -3.61 9.70
N LEU A 119 8.63 -2.61 8.96
CA LEU A 119 8.15 -2.32 7.61
C LEU A 119 8.86 -3.18 6.57
N PRO A 120 8.15 -3.68 5.54
CA PRO A 120 8.78 -4.31 4.37
C PRO A 120 9.73 -3.36 3.64
N LEU A 121 10.82 -3.85 3.07
CA LEU A 121 11.81 -3.03 2.36
C LEU A 121 11.22 -2.08 1.31
N PRO A 122 10.27 -2.49 0.43
CA PRO A 122 9.67 -1.56 -0.54
C PRO A 122 8.96 -0.37 0.11
N VAL A 123 8.33 -0.60 1.27
CA VAL A 123 7.65 0.46 2.05
C VAL A 123 8.66 1.40 2.68
N GLN A 124 9.79 0.86 3.22
CA GLN A 124 10.88 1.66 3.75
C GLN A 124 11.47 2.58 2.67
N PHE A 125 11.75 2.05 1.47
CA PHE A 125 12.24 2.87 0.35
C PHE A 125 11.26 3.98 -0.03
N ALA A 126 9.97 3.66 -0.15
CA ALA A 126 8.94 4.64 -0.47
C ALA A 126 8.78 5.71 0.63
N LEU A 127 8.91 5.32 1.89
CA LEU A 127 8.85 6.23 3.04
C LEU A 127 10.05 7.19 3.01
N PHE A 128 11.29 6.66 3.02
CA PHE A 128 12.49 7.49 3.07
C PHE A 128 12.64 8.40 1.85
N ALA A 129 12.18 7.96 0.67
CA ALA A 129 12.15 8.82 -0.52
C ALA A 129 11.23 10.04 -0.38
N LYS A 130 10.19 9.94 0.45
CA LYS A 130 9.19 11.02 0.62
C LYS A 130 9.48 11.93 1.81
N LEU A 131 10.33 11.50 2.76
CA LEU A 131 10.67 12.33 3.90
C LEU A 131 11.45 13.56 3.47
N LYS A 132 11.00 14.74 3.87
CA LYS A 132 11.72 16.00 3.67
C LYS A 132 12.76 16.20 4.78
N LEU A 133 13.63 15.22 4.97
CA LEU A 133 14.75 15.27 5.89
C LEU A 133 16.07 15.30 5.12
N PRO A 134 17.11 15.97 5.62
CA PRO A 134 18.43 16.04 4.98
C PRO A 134 19.18 14.72 5.19
N ILE A 135 18.83 13.69 4.41
CA ILE A 135 19.51 12.40 4.47
C ILE A 135 20.86 12.53 3.79
N SER A 136 21.95 12.21 4.50
CA SER A 136 23.31 12.20 3.96
C SER A 136 23.72 10.85 3.39
N ALA A 137 23.24 9.74 3.95
CA ALA A 137 23.52 8.41 3.46
C ALA A 137 22.35 7.45 3.74
N ALA A 138 22.21 6.44 2.87
CA ALA A 138 21.31 5.32 3.11
C ALA A 138 21.93 4.02 2.59
N TYR A 139 21.73 2.92 3.34
CA TYR A 139 22.30 1.61 3.04
C TYR A 139 21.45 0.47 3.64
N LEU A 140 21.61 -0.72 3.06
CA LEU A 140 20.97 -1.93 3.59
C LEU A 140 21.70 -2.44 4.84
N SER A 141 20.95 -2.96 5.79
CA SER A 141 21.50 -3.57 7.02
C SER A 141 22.11 -4.97 6.80
N GLY A 142 22.00 -5.53 5.59
CA GLY A 142 22.29 -6.94 5.31
C GLY A 142 21.20 -7.88 5.85
N GLY A 143 20.06 -7.34 6.24
CA GLY A 143 18.84 -8.00 6.70
C GLY A 143 17.62 -7.34 6.05
N SER A 144 16.57 -7.09 6.84
CA SER A 144 15.27 -6.58 6.39
C SER A 144 15.11 -5.07 6.51
N SER A 145 16.15 -4.29 6.89
CA SER A 145 16.03 -2.86 7.12
C SER A 145 16.97 -2.00 6.26
N VAL A 146 16.46 -0.80 5.92
CA VAL A 146 17.24 0.30 5.36
C VAL A 146 17.62 1.23 6.50
N HIS A 147 18.90 1.58 6.59
CA HIS A 147 19.43 2.56 7.53
C HIS A 147 19.65 3.88 6.80
N CYS A 148 19.11 4.97 7.34
CA CYS A 148 19.30 6.33 6.82
C CYS A 148 19.95 7.21 7.87
N LEU A 149 20.96 7.97 7.46
CA LEU A 149 21.64 8.97 8.29
C LEU A 149 21.11 10.36 7.96
N VAL A 150 20.38 10.95 8.90
CA VAL A 150 19.87 12.33 8.79
C VAL A 150 20.90 13.30 9.36
N ASN A 151 21.27 14.32 8.59
CA ASN A 151 22.20 15.35 9.02
C ASN A 151 21.51 16.35 9.97
N LEU A 152 21.81 16.24 11.25
CA LEU A 152 21.39 17.21 12.27
C LEU A 152 22.47 18.25 12.56
N ASN A 153 23.72 17.80 12.66
CA ASN A 153 24.90 18.60 12.98
C ASN A 153 24.67 19.59 14.13
N CYS A 154 24.16 19.07 15.25
CA CYS A 154 23.84 19.86 16.44
C CYS A 154 25.11 20.26 17.19
N PRO A 155 25.15 21.48 17.78
CA PRO A 155 26.30 21.96 18.54
C PRO A 155 26.48 21.26 19.89
N SER A 156 25.46 20.59 20.42
CA SER A 156 25.51 19.87 21.70
C SER A 156 24.67 18.59 21.72
N GLU A 157 24.98 17.69 22.65
CA GLU A 157 24.19 16.49 22.93
C GLU A 157 22.73 16.83 23.29
N LYS A 158 22.51 17.90 24.04
CA LYS A 158 21.16 18.34 24.45
C LYS A 158 20.29 18.68 23.23
N GLU A 159 20.84 19.45 22.30
CA GLU A 159 20.10 19.83 21.06
C GLU A 159 19.89 18.64 20.14
N PHE A 160 20.89 17.75 20.02
CA PHE A 160 20.75 16.51 19.28
C PHE A 160 19.62 15.65 19.87
N SER A 161 19.62 15.43 21.18
CA SER A 161 18.61 14.63 21.87
C SER A 161 17.21 15.24 21.72
N ALA A 162 17.07 16.54 21.80
CA ALA A 162 15.80 17.23 21.59
C ALA A 162 15.27 17.04 20.16
N ALA A 163 16.11 17.22 19.14
CA ALA A 163 15.76 17.01 17.74
C ALA A 163 15.44 15.53 17.46
N ALA A 164 16.25 14.61 17.97
CA ALA A 164 16.05 13.17 17.81
C ALA A 164 14.72 12.71 18.41
N VAL A 165 14.40 13.11 19.65
CA VAL A 165 13.13 12.77 20.30
C VAL A 165 11.94 13.30 19.50
N LYS A 166 12.02 14.52 19.00
CA LYS A 166 10.96 15.13 18.19
C LYS A 166 10.73 14.38 16.86
N ILE A 167 11.80 14.10 16.11
CA ILE A 167 11.74 13.35 14.86
C ILE A 167 11.20 11.94 15.09
N MET A 168 11.71 11.24 16.11
CA MET A 168 11.26 9.89 16.43
C MET A 168 9.79 9.83 16.84
N ALA A 169 9.29 10.82 17.60
CA ALA A 169 7.89 10.90 17.97
C ALA A 169 6.97 11.06 16.75
N LEU A 170 7.38 11.85 15.77
CA LEU A 170 6.65 12.07 14.53
C LEU A 170 6.66 10.83 13.59
N LEU A 171 7.79 10.10 13.56
CA LEU A 171 7.95 8.96 12.63
C LEU A 171 7.56 7.60 13.23
N LYS A 172 7.45 7.49 14.56
CA LYS A 172 6.99 6.27 15.25
C LYS A 172 5.67 5.71 14.70
N PRO A 173 4.62 6.53 14.48
CA PRO A 173 3.36 6.05 13.90
C PRO A 173 3.51 5.51 12.46
N MET A 174 4.60 5.85 11.77
CA MET A 174 4.94 5.39 10.43
C MET A 174 5.81 4.12 10.43
N GLY A 175 6.09 3.53 11.60
CA GLY A 175 6.85 2.30 11.74
C GLY A 175 8.37 2.47 11.84
N ILE A 176 8.88 3.69 12.08
CA ILE A 176 10.31 3.93 12.38
C ILE A 176 10.60 3.56 13.84
N ASP A 177 11.74 2.88 14.08
CA ASP A 177 12.16 2.46 15.41
C ASP A 177 12.54 3.68 16.29
N PRO A 178 11.79 3.97 17.39
CA PRO A 178 12.05 5.12 18.25
C PRO A 178 13.25 4.91 19.18
N ALA A 179 13.90 3.74 19.18
CA ALA A 179 15.03 3.44 20.05
C ALA A 179 16.33 4.15 19.62
N ASN A 180 16.41 4.61 18.35
CA ASN A 180 17.64 5.17 17.77
C ASN A 180 17.85 6.67 18.06
N LYS A 181 17.51 7.15 19.25
CA LYS A 181 17.59 8.56 19.65
C LYS A 181 18.93 8.99 20.26
N ASN A 182 19.80 8.06 20.55
CA ASN A 182 21.08 8.32 21.23
C ASN A 182 22.19 8.63 20.21
N PRO A 183 23.09 9.60 20.45
CA PRO A 183 24.16 9.93 19.52
C PRO A 183 25.22 8.83 19.41
N SER A 184 25.38 7.97 20.44
CA SER A 184 26.29 6.81 20.43
C SER A 184 25.70 5.56 19.76
N ARG A 185 24.52 5.66 19.13
CA ARG A 185 23.84 4.50 18.52
C ARG A 185 24.71 3.82 17.47
N LEU A 186 24.75 2.49 17.51
CA LEU A 186 25.40 1.66 16.49
C LEU A 186 24.48 1.48 15.26
N SER A 187 25.08 1.61 14.11
CA SER A 187 24.48 1.29 12.81
C SER A 187 25.28 0.22 12.09
N ARG A 188 24.81 -0.33 11.00
CA ARG A 188 25.52 -1.29 10.17
C ARG A 188 26.56 -0.59 9.31
N LEU A 189 27.79 -1.15 9.23
CA LEU A 189 28.85 -0.57 8.41
C LEU A 189 28.61 -0.91 6.93
N PRO A 190 28.49 0.08 6.03
CA PRO A 190 28.39 -0.18 4.60
C PRO A 190 29.58 -0.99 4.05
N GLY A 191 29.31 -1.90 3.12
CA GLY A 191 30.31 -2.75 2.49
C GLY A 191 30.58 -4.08 3.20
N ALA A 192 30.30 -4.19 4.50
CA ALA A 192 30.49 -5.46 5.22
C ALA A 192 29.44 -6.51 4.82
N THR A 193 29.81 -7.79 4.85
CA THR A 193 28.91 -8.91 4.54
C THR A 193 28.43 -9.58 5.82
N ARG A 194 27.14 -9.78 5.92
CA ARG A 194 26.47 -10.43 7.04
C ARG A 194 26.04 -11.84 6.61
N ILE A 195 26.44 -12.86 7.37
CA ILE A 195 26.03 -14.27 7.19
C ILE A 195 24.99 -14.63 8.24
N ILE A 196 25.24 -14.33 9.52
CA ILE A 196 24.32 -14.60 10.62
C ILE A 196 23.16 -13.58 10.58
N GLY A 197 21.94 -14.07 10.39
CA GLY A 197 20.74 -13.25 10.25
C GLY A 197 20.67 -12.48 8.92
N ALA A 198 21.37 -12.98 7.90
CA ALA A 198 21.21 -12.51 6.52
C ALA A 198 19.89 -12.99 5.90
N VAL A 199 19.47 -12.33 4.83
CA VAL A 199 18.32 -12.77 4.01
C VAL A 199 18.72 -13.97 3.15
N ASP A 200 19.98 -14.06 2.73
CA ASP A 200 20.54 -15.15 1.92
C ASP A 200 21.52 -16.01 2.75
N THR A 201 21.51 -17.32 2.52
CA THR A 201 22.44 -18.28 3.15
C THR A 201 23.90 -18.07 2.74
N ALA A 202 24.15 -17.51 1.56
CA ALA A 202 25.47 -17.11 1.08
C ALA A 202 26.00 -15.83 1.75
N GLY A 203 25.15 -15.13 2.52
CA GLY A 203 25.43 -13.84 3.12
C GLY A 203 24.90 -12.68 2.30
N THR A 204 24.55 -11.60 2.99
CA THR A 204 24.01 -10.38 2.37
C THR A 204 24.90 -9.19 2.70
N GLU A 205 25.28 -8.44 1.67
CA GLU A 205 26.06 -7.21 1.82
C GLU A 205 25.25 -6.13 2.52
N GLN A 206 25.88 -5.40 3.43
CA GLN A 206 25.41 -4.14 4.00
C GLN A 206 25.63 -3.03 2.97
N LYS A 207 24.82 -3.07 1.88
CA LYS A 207 25.09 -2.35 0.65
C LYS A 207 24.77 -0.86 0.77
N LEU A 208 25.75 -0.01 0.43
CA LEU A 208 25.53 1.42 0.28
C LEU A 208 24.61 1.67 -0.94
N LEU A 209 23.60 2.51 -0.76
CA LEU A 209 22.60 2.79 -1.80
C LEU A 209 22.58 4.26 -2.21
N TRP A 210 22.91 5.16 -1.28
CA TRP A 210 22.65 6.58 -1.46
C TRP A 210 23.66 7.41 -0.67
N LEU A 211 24.24 8.43 -1.30
CA LEU A 211 25.13 9.44 -0.69
C LEU A 211 24.80 10.85 -1.19
N ASN A 212 24.54 11.72 -0.23
CA ASN A 212 24.33 13.15 -0.45
C ASN A 212 25.22 13.97 0.51
N PRO A 213 26.49 14.13 0.22
CA PRO A 213 27.42 14.84 1.11
C PRO A 213 27.09 16.33 1.25
N ALA A 214 26.40 16.90 0.26
CA ALA A 214 25.91 18.28 0.29
C ALA A 214 24.59 18.46 1.06
N ALA A 215 24.05 17.41 1.71
CA ALA A 215 22.88 17.55 2.55
C ALA A 215 23.16 18.54 3.69
N LYS A 216 22.47 19.69 3.69
CA LYS A 216 22.63 20.72 4.71
C LYS A 216 22.07 20.24 6.05
N PRO A 217 22.65 20.66 7.20
CA PRO A 217 22.09 20.36 8.51
C PRO A 217 20.61 20.75 8.62
N LEU A 218 19.86 19.98 9.39
CA LEU A 218 18.46 20.28 9.66
C LEU A 218 18.36 21.56 10.52
N THR A 219 17.85 22.62 9.92
CA THR A 219 17.59 23.89 10.61
C THR A 219 16.25 23.86 11.33
N PRO A 220 15.96 24.79 12.26
CA PRO A 220 14.63 24.95 12.85
C PRO A 220 13.52 25.11 11.80
N ASP A 221 13.72 25.92 10.77
CA ASP A 221 12.78 26.09 9.65
C ASP A 221 12.61 24.79 8.85
N GLY A 222 13.71 24.03 8.68
CA GLY A 222 13.68 22.71 8.06
C GLY A 222 12.88 21.70 8.87
N MET A 223 12.95 21.76 10.20
CA MET A 223 12.16 20.94 11.11
C MET A 223 10.66 21.28 10.99
N GLU A 224 10.30 22.57 10.97
CA GLU A 224 8.92 22.99 10.75
C GLU A 224 8.39 22.54 9.38
N ALA A 225 9.18 22.70 8.32
CA ALA A 225 8.83 22.23 6.98
C ALA A 225 8.67 20.71 6.93
N PHE A 226 9.49 19.96 7.69
CA PHE A 226 9.35 18.52 7.84
C PHE A 226 8.03 18.14 8.54
N GLU A 227 7.71 18.79 9.66
CA GLU A 227 6.45 18.58 10.39
C GLU A 227 5.23 18.87 9.52
N LEU A 228 5.23 19.99 8.83
CA LEU A 228 4.20 20.34 7.85
C LEU A 228 4.07 19.30 6.74
N SER A 229 5.18 18.74 6.25
CA SER A 229 5.18 17.72 5.21
C SER A 229 4.52 16.39 5.65
N LEU A 230 4.51 16.11 6.95
CA LEU A 230 3.85 14.93 7.52
C LEU A 230 2.33 15.15 7.70
N THR A 231 1.92 16.38 7.98
CA THR A 231 0.50 16.74 8.14
C THR A 231 -0.18 17.04 6.81
N PHE A 232 0.55 17.58 5.86
CA PHE A 232 0.07 17.87 4.51
C PHE A 232 0.98 17.15 3.51
N PRO A 233 0.52 16.06 2.86
CA PRO A 233 1.29 15.45 1.78
C PRO A 233 1.59 16.54 0.75
N ALA A 234 2.84 16.60 0.29
CA ALA A 234 3.25 17.58 -0.71
C ALA A 234 2.27 17.54 -1.88
N VAL A 235 1.47 18.58 -2.02
CA VAL A 235 0.58 18.74 -3.16
C VAL A 235 1.50 18.99 -4.34
N GLU A 236 1.56 18.04 -5.27
CA GLU A 236 2.21 18.24 -6.54
C GLU A 236 1.40 19.32 -7.28
N GLU A 237 1.89 20.56 -7.26
CA GLU A 237 1.26 21.65 -7.98
C GLU A 237 1.37 21.36 -9.48
N LYS A 238 0.27 20.91 -10.07
CA LYS A 238 0.18 20.71 -11.51
C LYS A 238 -0.44 21.98 -12.13
N PRO A 239 0.32 22.73 -12.95
CA PRO A 239 -0.25 23.83 -13.71
C PRO A 239 -1.46 23.34 -14.51
N PHE A 240 -2.53 24.13 -14.57
CA PHE A 240 -3.75 23.76 -15.27
C PHE A 240 -3.50 23.33 -16.72
N LYS A 241 -2.53 23.98 -17.39
CA LYS A 241 -2.05 23.59 -18.72
C LYS A 241 -1.63 22.11 -18.77
N LYS A 242 -0.89 21.64 -17.77
CA LYS A 242 -0.46 20.22 -17.68
C LYS A 242 -1.65 19.29 -17.46
N ILE A 243 -2.61 19.70 -16.64
CA ILE A 243 -3.85 18.95 -16.41
C ILE A 243 -4.63 18.75 -17.71
N ILE A 244 -4.74 19.80 -18.53
CA ILE A 244 -5.41 19.74 -19.83
C ILE A 244 -4.64 18.84 -20.82
N GLN A 245 -3.31 18.96 -20.87
CA GLN A 245 -2.49 18.10 -21.73
C GLN A 245 -2.63 16.61 -21.35
N ASP A 246 -2.56 16.29 -20.06
CA ASP A 246 -2.74 14.93 -19.55
C ASP A 246 -4.17 14.41 -19.83
N ALA A 247 -5.18 15.29 -19.80
CA ALA A 247 -6.55 14.95 -20.13
C ALA A 247 -6.73 14.65 -21.63
N ILE A 248 -6.13 15.44 -22.51
CA ILE A 248 -6.18 15.22 -23.97
C ILE A 248 -5.50 13.89 -24.30
N ALA A 249 -4.27 13.65 -23.83
CA ALA A 249 -3.56 12.40 -24.06
C ALA A 249 -4.40 11.18 -23.62
N ARG A 250 -5.06 11.28 -22.46
CA ARG A 250 -5.98 10.24 -21.98
C ARG A 250 -7.19 10.06 -22.91
N TYR A 251 -7.75 11.13 -23.44
CA TYR A 251 -8.89 11.03 -24.37
C TYR A 251 -8.49 10.42 -25.71
N GLU A 252 -7.28 10.71 -26.20
CA GLU A 252 -6.72 10.10 -27.39
C GLU A 252 -6.52 8.59 -27.19
N GLU A 253 -5.97 8.18 -26.02
CA GLU A 253 -5.84 6.78 -25.65
C GLU A 253 -7.20 6.06 -25.57
N LEU A 254 -8.20 6.70 -24.94
CA LEU A 254 -9.56 6.17 -24.86
C LEU A 254 -10.23 6.05 -26.23
N ALA A 255 -10.01 7.01 -27.12
CA ALA A 255 -10.58 7.00 -28.48
C ALA A 255 -9.94 5.92 -29.36
N SER A 256 -8.66 5.63 -29.16
CA SER A 256 -7.94 4.58 -29.89
C SER A 256 -8.30 3.17 -29.41
N HIS A 257 -8.80 3.03 -28.17
CA HIS A 257 -9.18 1.75 -27.58
C HIS A 257 -10.59 1.87 -26.97
N PRO A 258 -11.65 1.94 -27.79
CA PRO A 258 -13.02 2.03 -27.29
C PRO A 258 -13.39 0.77 -26.53
N GLY A 259 -13.95 0.92 -25.32
CA GLY A 259 -14.36 -0.20 -24.49
C GLY A 259 -14.34 0.10 -22.99
N LEU A 260 -14.05 -0.90 -22.20
CA LEU A 260 -13.96 -0.78 -20.76
C LEU A 260 -12.73 0.02 -20.34
N THR A 261 -12.96 1.18 -19.70
CA THR A 261 -11.91 2.10 -19.24
C THR A 261 -11.51 1.86 -17.78
N GLY A 262 -12.37 1.18 -17.04
CA GLY A 262 -12.21 0.77 -15.66
C GLY A 262 -12.05 -0.74 -15.50
N VAL A 263 -12.15 -1.22 -14.26
CA VAL A 263 -12.13 -2.65 -13.95
C VAL A 263 -13.52 -3.24 -14.24
N PRO A 264 -13.63 -4.30 -15.07
CA PRO A 264 -14.91 -4.93 -15.37
C PRO A 264 -15.54 -5.54 -14.12
N THR A 265 -16.86 -5.45 -14.03
CA THR A 265 -17.65 -6.10 -12.97
C THR A 265 -18.14 -7.49 -13.37
N GLY A 266 -18.10 -7.81 -14.67
CA GLY A 266 -18.74 -8.98 -15.24
C GLY A 266 -20.24 -8.82 -15.47
N LEU A 267 -20.82 -7.66 -15.11
CA LEU A 267 -22.22 -7.30 -15.36
C LEU A 267 -22.28 -6.47 -16.64
N ALA A 268 -22.59 -7.13 -17.78
CA ALA A 268 -22.42 -6.58 -19.12
C ALA A 268 -23.12 -5.21 -19.33
N ASP A 269 -24.37 -5.05 -18.89
CA ASP A 269 -25.08 -3.80 -19.03
C ASP A 269 -24.51 -2.67 -18.16
N PHE A 270 -24.13 -3.01 -16.95
CA PHE A 270 -23.46 -2.06 -16.05
C PHE A 270 -22.11 -1.62 -16.61
N ASP A 271 -21.30 -2.57 -17.05
CA ASP A 271 -19.97 -2.31 -17.61
C ASP A 271 -20.03 -1.50 -18.91
N ARG A 272 -20.98 -1.80 -19.79
CA ARG A 272 -21.23 -1.02 -21.03
C ARG A 272 -21.58 0.44 -20.73
N ASP A 273 -22.46 0.68 -19.75
CA ASP A 273 -22.98 2.00 -19.47
C ASP A 273 -22.03 2.85 -18.62
N THR A 274 -21.15 2.22 -17.83
CA THR A 274 -20.26 2.90 -16.88
C THR A 274 -18.79 2.87 -17.29
N GLY A 275 -18.43 2.01 -18.25
CA GLY A 275 -17.04 1.70 -18.57
C GLY A 275 -16.34 0.87 -17.50
N GLY A 276 -17.10 0.17 -16.63
CA GLY A 276 -16.57 -0.57 -15.47
C GLY A 276 -16.27 0.31 -14.25
N LEU A 277 -15.63 -0.26 -13.24
CA LEU A 277 -15.27 0.45 -12.01
C LEU A 277 -14.08 1.38 -12.24
N GLN A 278 -14.28 2.67 -12.05
CA GLN A 278 -13.30 3.70 -12.41
C GLN A 278 -12.21 3.88 -11.35
N LYS A 279 -10.96 4.03 -11.80
CA LYS A 279 -9.78 4.25 -10.94
C LYS A 279 -9.96 5.47 -10.03
N GLY A 280 -9.56 5.34 -8.78
CA GLY A 280 -9.63 6.42 -7.79
C GLY A 280 -11.03 6.71 -7.26
N GLN A 281 -12.02 5.86 -7.56
CA GLN A 281 -13.39 6.02 -7.08
C GLN A 281 -13.74 4.99 -6.01
N MET A 282 -14.50 5.43 -5.03
CA MET A 282 -15.13 4.57 -4.03
C MET A 282 -16.59 4.38 -4.39
N THR A 283 -17.04 3.13 -4.49
CA THR A 283 -18.43 2.74 -4.71
C THR A 283 -18.96 2.05 -3.46
N VAL A 284 -20.03 2.58 -2.88
CA VAL A 284 -20.75 1.94 -1.78
C VAL A 284 -21.86 1.07 -2.36
N ILE A 285 -21.90 -0.19 -1.96
CA ILE A 285 -22.97 -1.13 -2.26
C ILE A 285 -23.72 -1.41 -0.95
N ALA A 286 -25.00 -1.06 -0.91
CA ALA A 286 -25.81 -1.17 0.29
C ALA A 286 -27.02 -2.09 0.06
N ALA A 287 -27.34 -2.92 1.05
CA ALA A 287 -28.55 -3.74 1.07
C ALA A 287 -29.00 -4.03 2.49
N GLU A 288 -30.22 -4.51 2.66
CA GLU A 288 -30.71 -5.08 3.90
C GLU A 288 -29.89 -6.32 4.32
N THR A 289 -30.07 -6.77 5.55
CA THR A 289 -29.48 -8.02 6.04
C THR A 289 -29.91 -9.17 5.13
N CYS A 290 -28.99 -10.05 4.76
CA CYS A 290 -29.20 -11.13 3.79
C CYS A 290 -29.64 -10.66 2.39
N GLY A 291 -29.52 -9.36 2.06
CA GLY A 291 -29.91 -8.78 0.76
C GLY A 291 -28.94 -9.07 -0.40
N GLY A 292 -28.00 -10.02 -0.27
CA GLY A 292 -27.13 -10.44 -1.38
C GLY A 292 -25.90 -9.58 -1.61
N LYS A 293 -25.48 -8.73 -0.65
CA LYS A 293 -24.27 -7.87 -0.76
C LYS A 293 -23.02 -8.65 -1.06
N SER A 294 -22.71 -9.66 -0.22
CA SER A 294 -21.49 -10.46 -0.35
C SER A 294 -21.52 -11.31 -1.63
N SER A 295 -22.71 -11.83 -2.02
CA SER A 295 -22.89 -12.52 -3.32
C SER A 295 -22.59 -11.59 -4.49
N LEU A 296 -23.10 -10.35 -4.50
CA LEU A 296 -22.83 -9.39 -5.55
C LEU A 296 -21.33 -9.02 -5.58
N ALA A 297 -20.73 -8.75 -4.42
CA ALA A 297 -19.30 -8.44 -4.33
C ALA A 297 -18.44 -9.59 -4.86
N ALA A 298 -18.76 -10.85 -4.51
CA ALA A 298 -18.06 -12.02 -5.02
C ALA A 298 -18.22 -12.19 -6.55
N ASN A 299 -19.41 -11.91 -7.10
CA ASN A 299 -19.61 -11.91 -8.55
C ASN A 299 -18.80 -10.82 -9.27
N ILE A 300 -18.75 -9.61 -8.71
CA ILE A 300 -17.91 -8.51 -9.24
C ILE A 300 -16.43 -8.87 -9.16
N LEU A 301 -15.97 -9.42 -8.02
CA LEU A 301 -14.59 -9.92 -7.88
C LEU A 301 -14.29 -10.98 -8.93
N ASN A 302 -15.16 -11.98 -9.08
CA ASN A 302 -14.99 -13.04 -10.07
C ASN A 302 -14.92 -12.50 -11.50
N GLY A 303 -15.77 -11.53 -11.85
CA GLY A 303 -15.75 -10.85 -13.14
C GLY A 303 -14.42 -10.12 -13.41
N ALA A 304 -13.92 -9.38 -12.42
CA ALA A 304 -12.63 -8.69 -12.50
C ALA A 304 -11.45 -9.69 -12.62
N LEU A 305 -11.44 -10.73 -11.81
CA LEU A 305 -10.39 -11.76 -11.79
C LEU A 305 -10.33 -12.55 -13.11
N LEU A 306 -11.49 -12.95 -13.65
CA LEU A 306 -11.58 -13.64 -14.95
C LEU A 306 -11.13 -12.75 -16.11
N ALA A 307 -11.25 -11.44 -15.98
CA ALA A 307 -10.71 -10.47 -16.94
C ALA A 307 -9.20 -10.18 -16.73
N GLY A 308 -8.53 -10.90 -15.82
CA GLY A 308 -7.09 -10.76 -15.56
C GLY A 308 -6.70 -9.64 -14.61
N HIS A 309 -7.67 -9.02 -13.92
CA HIS A 309 -7.42 -7.98 -12.93
C HIS A 309 -7.27 -8.57 -11.53
N GLY A 310 -6.12 -8.38 -10.90
CA GLY A 310 -5.92 -8.78 -9.51
C GLY A 310 -6.80 -7.99 -8.55
N ALA A 311 -7.22 -8.60 -7.44
CA ALA A 311 -8.09 -7.96 -6.45
C ALA A 311 -7.70 -8.28 -5.00
N ALA A 312 -8.02 -7.37 -4.08
CA ALA A 312 -7.93 -7.60 -2.65
C ALA A 312 -9.33 -7.59 -2.02
N LEU A 313 -9.63 -8.59 -1.20
CA LEU A 313 -10.86 -8.69 -0.42
C LEU A 313 -10.52 -8.61 1.07
N PHE A 314 -11.05 -7.59 1.73
CA PHE A 314 -11.02 -7.45 3.18
C PHE A 314 -12.39 -7.84 3.71
N THR A 315 -12.49 -9.04 4.28
CA THR A 315 -13.72 -9.55 4.86
C THR A 315 -13.57 -9.61 6.37
N LEU A 316 -14.51 -9.00 7.06
CA LEU A 316 -14.54 -8.93 8.53
C LEU A 316 -15.66 -9.80 9.11
N GLU A 317 -16.49 -10.37 8.23
CA GLU A 317 -17.65 -11.20 8.58
C GLU A 317 -17.48 -12.65 8.11
N MET A 318 -16.94 -12.87 6.91
CA MET A 318 -16.81 -14.20 6.30
C MET A 318 -15.37 -14.72 6.42
N GLY A 319 -15.23 -16.02 6.76
CA GLY A 319 -13.95 -16.70 6.72
C GLY A 319 -13.47 -17.04 5.31
N ASN A 320 -12.18 -17.34 5.15
CA ASN A 320 -11.60 -17.74 3.86
C ASN A 320 -12.25 -19.00 3.28
N ASP A 321 -12.70 -19.93 4.11
CA ASP A 321 -13.42 -21.14 3.68
C ASP A 321 -14.74 -20.78 2.99
N GLU A 322 -15.53 -19.88 3.60
CA GLU A 322 -16.80 -19.42 3.03
C GLU A 322 -16.61 -18.65 1.71
N ILE A 323 -15.49 -17.94 1.56
CA ILE A 323 -15.13 -17.31 0.28
C ILE A 323 -14.82 -18.37 -0.78
N ALA A 324 -14.06 -19.40 -0.42
CA ALA A 324 -13.77 -20.51 -1.35
C ALA A 324 -15.06 -21.21 -1.80
N ASP A 325 -16.00 -21.46 -0.85
CA ASP A 325 -17.30 -22.04 -1.15
C ASP A 325 -18.10 -21.18 -2.14
N LEU A 326 -18.12 -19.86 -1.96
CA LEU A 326 -18.76 -18.92 -2.89
C LEU A 326 -18.15 -19.03 -4.30
N PHE A 327 -16.82 -19.07 -4.41
CA PHE A 327 -16.15 -19.19 -5.70
C PHE A 327 -16.42 -20.54 -6.37
N PHE A 328 -16.45 -21.64 -5.63
CA PHE A 328 -16.83 -22.95 -6.14
C PHE A 328 -18.31 -22.98 -6.55
N ALA A 329 -19.21 -22.49 -5.72
CA ALA A 329 -20.64 -22.42 -6.03
C ALA A 329 -20.89 -21.69 -7.35
N MET A 330 -20.30 -20.50 -7.52
CA MET A 330 -20.48 -19.68 -8.72
C MET A 330 -19.85 -20.29 -9.98
N ASN A 331 -18.61 -20.79 -9.87
CA ASN A 331 -17.86 -21.22 -11.04
C ASN A 331 -18.15 -22.67 -11.44
N CYS A 332 -18.49 -23.53 -10.46
CA CYS A 332 -18.75 -24.95 -10.71
C CYS A 332 -20.25 -25.30 -10.69
N GLN A 333 -21.14 -24.31 -10.41
CA GLN A 333 -22.58 -24.56 -10.26
C GLN A 333 -22.87 -25.67 -9.25
N VAL A 334 -22.31 -25.50 -8.04
CA VAL A 334 -22.55 -26.38 -6.90
C VAL A 334 -23.57 -25.71 -5.99
N ASP A 335 -24.52 -26.48 -5.53
CA ASP A 335 -25.50 -25.99 -4.54
C ASP A 335 -24.77 -25.54 -3.28
N ARG A 336 -24.97 -24.26 -2.89
CA ARG A 336 -24.34 -23.68 -1.70
C ARG A 336 -24.62 -24.49 -0.43
N ASN A 337 -25.80 -25.11 -0.34
CA ASN A 337 -26.16 -25.91 0.82
C ASN A 337 -25.30 -27.16 0.97
N HIS A 338 -24.79 -27.71 -0.16
CA HIS A 338 -23.96 -28.90 -0.13
C HIS A 338 -22.61 -28.68 0.60
N PHE A 339 -22.10 -27.45 0.64
CA PHE A 339 -20.90 -27.14 1.42
C PHE A 339 -21.14 -27.26 2.94
N ASN A 340 -22.38 -27.05 3.40
CA ASN A 340 -22.76 -27.22 4.81
C ASN A 340 -23.10 -28.67 5.16
N THR A 341 -23.73 -29.41 4.22
CA THR A 341 -24.23 -30.77 4.48
C THR A 341 -23.24 -31.86 4.06
N GLY A 342 -22.30 -31.55 3.16
CA GLY A 342 -21.39 -32.52 2.56
C GLY A 342 -22.05 -33.42 1.51
N GLU A 343 -23.29 -33.14 1.09
CA GLU A 343 -24.08 -33.95 0.15
C GLU A 343 -23.76 -33.65 -1.31
N PHE A 344 -22.48 -33.60 -1.65
CA PHE A 344 -22.04 -33.36 -3.03
C PHE A 344 -22.40 -34.51 -3.97
N THR A 345 -22.96 -34.17 -5.10
CA THR A 345 -23.13 -35.14 -6.21
C THR A 345 -21.78 -35.46 -6.87
N GLU A 346 -21.65 -36.61 -7.49
CA GLU A 346 -20.46 -37.02 -8.25
C GLU A 346 -20.10 -35.95 -9.32
N MET A 347 -21.11 -35.43 -10.02
CA MET A 347 -20.91 -34.41 -11.05
C MET A 347 -20.42 -33.07 -10.48
N GLU A 348 -20.85 -32.68 -9.30
CA GLU A 348 -20.35 -31.49 -8.61
C GLU A 348 -18.88 -31.66 -8.22
N MET A 349 -18.53 -32.81 -7.64
CA MET A 349 -17.15 -33.14 -7.31
C MET A 349 -16.23 -33.12 -8.54
N ILE A 350 -16.67 -33.70 -9.66
CA ILE A 350 -15.92 -33.69 -10.93
C ILE A 350 -15.70 -32.24 -11.39
N ARG A 351 -16.74 -31.38 -11.36
CA ARG A 351 -16.61 -29.97 -11.76
C ARG A 351 -15.68 -29.19 -10.82
N MET A 352 -15.78 -29.38 -9.51
CA MET A 352 -14.90 -28.71 -8.54
C MET A 352 -13.44 -29.11 -8.74
N VAL A 353 -13.14 -30.39 -8.88
CA VAL A 353 -11.78 -30.87 -9.12
C VAL A 353 -11.25 -30.35 -10.46
N GLY A 354 -12.07 -30.37 -11.51
CA GLY A 354 -11.68 -29.87 -12.84
C GLY A 354 -11.36 -28.37 -12.84
N GLU A 355 -12.09 -27.57 -12.10
CA GLU A 355 -11.94 -26.10 -12.03
C GLU A 355 -10.98 -25.62 -10.92
N SER A 356 -10.64 -26.48 -9.96
CA SER A 356 -9.85 -26.13 -8.78
C SER A 356 -8.54 -25.43 -9.11
N LYS A 357 -7.80 -25.92 -10.09
CA LYS A 357 -6.54 -25.32 -10.54
C LYS A 357 -6.74 -23.91 -11.12
N ARG A 358 -7.81 -23.68 -11.88
CA ARG A 358 -8.13 -22.38 -12.46
C ARG A 358 -8.52 -21.39 -11.36
N ILE A 359 -9.39 -21.81 -10.44
CA ILE A 359 -9.83 -20.97 -9.33
C ILE A 359 -8.66 -20.64 -8.40
N ALA A 360 -7.80 -21.61 -8.06
CA ALA A 360 -6.64 -21.40 -7.21
C ALA A 360 -5.60 -20.43 -7.80
N ASN A 361 -5.56 -20.27 -9.13
CA ASN A 361 -4.64 -19.34 -9.79
C ASN A 361 -5.24 -17.95 -10.04
N LEU A 362 -6.48 -17.68 -9.59
CA LEU A 362 -7.03 -16.33 -9.66
C LEU A 362 -6.22 -15.38 -8.76
N PRO A 363 -5.83 -14.20 -9.24
CA PRO A 363 -5.01 -13.26 -8.48
C PRO A 363 -5.84 -12.51 -7.42
N LEU A 364 -6.32 -13.25 -6.40
CA LEU A 364 -7.12 -12.75 -5.28
C LEU A 364 -6.31 -12.83 -3.98
N TRP A 365 -6.22 -11.73 -3.25
CA TRP A 365 -5.66 -11.62 -1.91
C TRP A 365 -6.81 -11.43 -0.91
N THR A 366 -6.98 -12.36 0.02
CA THR A 366 -8.03 -12.32 1.05
C THR A 366 -7.43 -12.00 2.42
N TYR A 367 -8.17 -11.22 3.20
CA TYR A 367 -7.85 -10.84 4.57
C TYR A 367 -9.11 -10.98 5.42
N ASP A 368 -9.18 -12.04 6.23
CA ASP A 368 -10.34 -12.45 7.06
C ASP A 368 -10.15 -12.13 8.55
N GLU A 369 -9.30 -11.16 8.84
CA GLU A 369 -9.05 -10.74 10.23
C GLU A 369 -10.26 -9.98 10.81
N SER A 370 -10.79 -10.45 11.94
CA SER A 370 -12.01 -9.90 12.58
C SER A 370 -11.88 -8.44 13.08
N SER A 371 -10.66 -7.87 13.11
CA SER A 371 -10.44 -6.50 13.54
C SER A 371 -9.34 -5.84 12.70
N LEU A 372 -9.72 -5.15 11.63
CA LEU A 372 -8.81 -4.34 10.83
C LEU A 372 -9.11 -2.85 11.03
N THR A 373 -8.06 -2.06 11.20
CA THR A 373 -8.17 -0.60 11.13
C THR A 373 -8.10 -0.12 9.68
N VAL A 374 -8.69 1.04 9.39
CA VAL A 374 -8.58 1.66 8.05
C VAL A 374 -7.12 1.87 7.64
N ALA A 375 -6.25 2.19 8.60
CA ALA A 375 -4.81 2.37 8.34
C ALA A 375 -4.15 1.08 7.85
N GLN A 376 -4.48 -0.08 8.44
CA GLN A 376 -3.99 -1.39 8.02
C GLN A 376 -4.53 -1.77 6.62
N ILE A 377 -5.82 -1.57 6.38
CA ILE A 377 -6.44 -1.79 5.05
C ILE A 377 -5.72 -0.94 4.00
N ARG A 378 -5.57 0.37 4.27
CA ARG A 378 -4.86 1.29 3.37
C ARG A 378 -3.42 0.84 3.11
N GLN A 379 -2.69 0.46 4.15
CA GLN A 379 -1.30 -0.01 4.02
C GLN A 379 -1.19 -1.23 3.10
N ARG A 380 -2.07 -2.24 3.28
CA ARG A 380 -2.09 -3.45 2.45
C ARG A 380 -2.45 -3.15 1.00
N ILE A 381 -3.47 -2.32 0.77
CA ILE A 381 -3.85 -1.88 -0.58
C ILE A 381 -2.67 -1.19 -1.28
N LEU A 382 -2.00 -0.25 -0.61
CA LEU A 382 -0.88 0.48 -1.18
C LEU A 382 0.33 -0.43 -1.45
N ALA A 383 0.60 -1.40 -0.58
CA ALA A 383 1.68 -2.38 -0.78
C ALA A 383 1.41 -3.27 -2.00
N LEU A 384 0.22 -3.89 -2.10
CA LEU A 384 -0.16 -4.71 -3.25
C LEU A 384 -0.18 -3.89 -4.54
N LYS A 385 -0.63 -2.63 -4.48
CA LYS A 385 -0.64 -1.75 -5.64
C LYS A 385 0.75 -1.32 -6.08
N ALA A 386 1.68 -1.12 -5.16
CA ALA A 386 3.08 -0.79 -5.48
C ALA A 386 3.75 -1.89 -6.32
N GLU A 387 3.38 -3.14 -6.11
CA GLU A 387 3.83 -4.31 -6.88
C GLU A 387 2.95 -4.59 -8.12
N ASN A 388 1.97 -3.73 -8.41
CA ASN A 388 0.98 -3.90 -9.47
C ASN A 388 0.18 -5.22 -9.43
N LEU A 389 0.02 -5.80 -8.24
CA LEU A 389 -0.69 -7.06 -8.04
C LEU A 389 -2.20 -6.90 -8.10
N ILE A 390 -2.74 -5.71 -7.73
CA ILE A 390 -4.18 -5.47 -7.67
C ILE A 390 -4.62 -4.27 -8.51
N ALA A 391 -5.83 -4.38 -9.06
CA ALA A 391 -6.56 -3.33 -9.75
C ALA A 391 -7.89 -2.97 -9.06
N LEU A 392 -8.35 -3.77 -8.09
CA LEU A 392 -9.60 -3.61 -7.34
C LEU A 392 -9.38 -3.96 -5.87
N ALA A 393 -10.08 -3.25 -4.96
CA ALA A 393 -10.21 -3.68 -3.57
C ALA A 393 -11.69 -3.68 -3.15
N VAL A 394 -12.06 -4.65 -2.31
CA VAL A 394 -13.40 -4.78 -1.72
C VAL A 394 -13.26 -4.85 -0.20
N VAL A 395 -14.11 -4.10 0.53
CA VAL A 395 -14.16 -4.08 1.99
C VAL A 395 -15.57 -4.51 2.44
N ASP A 396 -15.68 -5.66 3.04
CA ASP A 396 -16.92 -6.23 3.55
C ASP A 396 -16.84 -6.34 5.08
N TYR A 397 -17.51 -5.52 5.86
CA TYR A 397 -18.24 -4.30 5.55
C TYR A 397 -17.80 -3.17 6.46
N ALA A 398 -18.00 -1.92 6.05
CA ALA A 398 -17.37 -0.74 6.65
C ALA A 398 -17.72 -0.48 8.12
N GLN A 399 -18.87 -0.96 8.61
CA GLN A 399 -19.30 -0.72 9.99
C GLN A 399 -18.49 -1.53 11.03
N ILE A 400 -17.83 -2.64 10.62
CA ILE A 400 -16.98 -3.45 11.51
C ILE A 400 -15.53 -2.93 11.53
N VAL A 401 -15.13 -2.13 10.53
CA VAL A 401 -13.77 -1.56 10.49
C VAL A 401 -13.53 -0.73 11.75
N THR A 402 -12.46 -1.05 12.48
CA THR A 402 -12.09 -0.34 13.71
C THR A 402 -11.73 1.11 13.41
N PRO A 403 -12.44 2.09 13.97
CA PRO A 403 -12.16 3.51 13.71
C PRO A 403 -10.87 3.97 14.37
N SER A 404 -10.21 4.96 13.78
CA SER A 404 -8.97 5.53 14.32
C SER A 404 -9.19 6.35 15.59
N ASN A 405 -10.41 6.81 15.86
CA ASN A 405 -10.77 7.58 17.05
C ASN A 405 -12.05 7.03 17.69
N LEU A 406 -11.92 6.45 18.86
CA LEU A 406 -13.03 5.85 19.63
C LEU A 406 -13.80 6.87 20.48
N SER A 407 -13.27 8.10 20.63
CA SER A 407 -13.87 9.12 21.50
C SER A 407 -15.01 9.92 20.86
N VAL A 408 -15.22 9.74 19.55
CA VAL A 408 -16.30 10.40 18.79
C VAL A 408 -17.53 9.51 18.64
N ASN A 409 -18.69 10.09 18.33
CA ASN A 409 -19.92 9.32 18.13
C ASN A 409 -19.83 8.38 16.91
N ARG A 410 -20.71 7.39 16.85
CA ARG A 410 -20.70 6.33 15.81
C ARG A 410 -20.79 6.89 14.40
N GLU A 411 -21.62 7.90 14.14
CA GLU A 411 -21.72 8.55 12.81
C GLU A 411 -20.40 9.15 12.36
N GLN A 412 -19.69 9.84 13.28
CA GLN A 412 -18.39 10.43 12.98
C GLN A 412 -17.30 9.37 12.76
N GLN A 413 -17.39 8.25 13.46
CA GLN A 413 -16.51 7.09 13.26
C GLN A 413 -16.68 6.54 11.83
N VAL A 414 -17.92 6.25 11.42
CA VAL A 414 -18.23 5.75 10.07
C VAL A 414 -17.85 6.76 8.99
N ALA A 415 -18.07 8.07 9.23
CA ALA A 415 -17.62 9.14 8.34
C ALA A 415 -16.09 9.16 8.18
N GLY A 416 -15.37 8.97 9.28
CA GLY A 416 -13.90 8.88 9.27
C GLY A 416 -13.39 7.71 8.43
N VAL A 417 -14.00 6.53 8.61
CA VAL A 417 -13.71 5.33 7.82
C VAL A 417 -13.98 5.58 6.32
N ALA A 418 -15.15 6.10 5.98
CA ALA A 418 -15.53 6.39 4.59
C ALA A 418 -14.58 7.38 3.90
N ARG A 419 -14.24 8.50 4.59
CA ARG A 419 -13.27 9.48 4.07
C ARG A 419 -11.89 8.86 3.84
N ALA A 420 -11.42 8.06 4.78
CA ALA A 420 -10.11 7.42 4.67
C ALA A 420 -10.04 6.39 3.53
N LEU A 421 -11.11 5.58 3.32
CA LEU A 421 -11.21 4.67 2.18
C LEU A 421 -11.33 5.41 0.84
N CYS A 422 -12.10 6.52 0.81
CA CYS A 422 -12.19 7.37 -0.37
C CYS A 422 -10.83 8.00 -0.74
N ALA A 423 -10.07 8.47 0.26
CA ALA A 423 -8.71 8.96 0.06
C ALA A 423 -7.78 7.84 -0.42
N CYS A 424 -7.90 6.64 0.17
CA CYS A 424 -7.13 5.47 -0.24
C CYS A 424 -7.36 5.12 -1.72
N ALA A 425 -8.61 5.14 -2.21
CA ALA A 425 -8.93 4.89 -3.62
C ALA A 425 -8.19 5.87 -4.55
N LYS A 426 -8.17 7.17 -4.20
CA LYS A 426 -7.47 8.21 -4.95
C LYS A 426 -5.96 8.01 -4.95
N ASP A 427 -5.37 7.72 -3.78
CA ASP A 427 -3.93 7.56 -3.61
C ASP A 427 -3.41 6.30 -4.33
N ALA A 428 -4.14 5.18 -4.19
CA ALA A 428 -3.82 3.92 -4.85
C ALA A 428 -4.16 3.93 -6.35
N LYS A 429 -4.99 4.89 -6.81
CA LYS A 429 -5.52 4.95 -8.19
C LYS A 429 -6.20 3.66 -8.63
N ILE A 430 -6.94 3.01 -7.73
CA ILE A 430 -7.79 1.86 -8.01
C ILE A 430 -9.21 2.12 -7.52
N PRO A 431 -10.24 1.46 -8.09
CA PRO A 431 -11.57 1.43 -7.48
C PRO A 431 -11.54 0.70 -6.15
N ILE A 432 -12.34 1.19 -5.19
CA ILE A 432 -12.63 0.50 -3.93
C ILE A 432 -14.14 0.33 -3.82
N ILE A 433 -14.59 -0.91 -3.63
CA ILE A 433 -15.97 -1.22 -3.25
C ILE A 433 -16.04 -1.34 -1.74
N VAL A 434 -17.05 -0.73 -1.16
CA VAL A 434 -17.34 -0.79 0.28
C VAL A 434 -18.76 -1.30 0.46
N LEU A 435 -18.92 -2.43 1.12
CA LEU A 435 -20.22 -2.96 1.45
C LEU A 435 -20.78 -2.27 2.70
N SER A 436 -22.08 -2.03 2.72
CA SER A 436 -22.78 -1.37 3.81
C SER A 436 -24.11 -2.03 4.08
N GLN A 437 -24.43 -2.23 5.36
CA GLN A 437 -25.71 -2.76 5.76
C GLN A 437 -26.73 -1.63 5.95
N LEU A 438 -27.96 -1.85 5.46
CA LEU A 438 -29.12 -0.98 5.71
C LEU A 438 -29.92 -1.56 6.86
N ASN A 439 -30.13 -0.81 7.94
CA ASN A 439 -30.97 -1.21 9.07
C ASN A 439 -32.34 -0.51 8.98
N ASP A 440 -33.43 -1.20 9.41
CA ASP A 440 -34.82 -0.76 9.25
C ASP A 440 -35.16 0.58 9.91
N GLU A 441 -34.56 0.91 11.05
CA GLU A 441 -34.79 2.18 11.75
C GLU A 441 -33.74 3.25 11.44
N LEU A 442 -32.57 2.85 10.94
CA LEU A 442 -31.44 3.72 10.61
C LEU A 442 -31.21 3.84 9.10
N LYS A 443 -32.22 3.47 8.31
CA LYS A 443 -32.19 3.49 6.82
C LYS A 443 -31.47 4.67 6.19
N LEU A 444 -31.02 5.62 7.01
CA LEU A 444 -30.57 6.89 6.52
C LEU A 444 -29.38 7.55 7.24
N ARG A 445 -28.97 7.14 8.44
CA ARG A 445 -27.90 7.91 9.12
C ARG A 445 -26.49 7.43 8.76
N GLU A 446 -26.09 6.20 9.10
CA GLU A 446 -24.74 5.70 8.80
C GLU A 446 -24.52 5.53 7.29
N SER A 447 -25.51 4.98 6.57
CA SER A 447 -25.45 4.81 5.13
C SER A 447 -25.48 6.16 4.39
N ARG A 448 -26.16 7.19 4.90
CA ARG A 448 -26.13 8.55 4.33
C ARG A 448 -24.75 9.17 4.44
N VAL A 449 -24.08 9.00 5.55
CA VAL A 449 -22.72 9.54 5.75
C VAL A 449 -21.74 8.87 4.79
N MET A 450 -21.78 7.53 4.65
CA MET A 450 -20.97 6.84 3.66
C MET A 450 -21.35 7.23 2.23
N ALA A 451 -22.65 7.34 1.93
CA ALA A 451 -23.14 7.79 0.65
C ALA A 451 -22.68 9.23 0.31
N HIS A 452 -22.55 10.09 1.32
CA HIS A 452 -22.05 11.46 1.11
C HIS A 452 -20.61 11.48 0.61
N GLU A 453 -19.74 10.67 1.21
CA GLU A 453 -18.31 10.61 0.86
C GLU A 453 -18.04 9.80 -0.42
N ALA A 454 -18.88 8.79 -0.75
CA ALA A 454 -18.72 7.92 -1.91
C ALA A 454 -18.84 8.67 -3.24
N HIS A 455 -18.18 8.16 -4.27
CA HIS A 455 -18.37 8.64 -5.65
C HIS A 455 -19.63 8.05 -6.26
N ASN A 456 -19.89 6.77 -6.01
CA ASN A 456 -21.06 6.06 -6.48
C ASN A 456 -21.73 5.34 -5.31
N VAL A 457 -23.07 5.25 -5.36
CA VAL A 457 -23.88 4.51 -4.37
C VAL A 457 -24.88 3.66 -5.11
N ILE A 458 -24.87 2.38 -4.81
CA ILE A 458 -25.74 1.36 -5.39
C ILE A 458 -26.51 0.73 -4.23
N ILE A 459 -27.83 0.69 -4.34
CA ILE A 459 -28.70 -0.07 -3.42
C ILE A 459 -29.14 -1.34 -4.13
N ILE A 460 -29.08 -2.47 -3.44
CA ILE A 460 -29.58 -3.74 -3.94
C ILE A 460 -31.03 -3.93 -3.46
N GLU A 461 -31.91 -4.19 -4.40
CA GLU A 461 -33.22 -4.80 -4.15
C GLU A 461 -33.14 -6.27 -4.58
N ASN A 462 -33.21 -7.19 -3.62
CA ASN A 462 -33.15 -8.63 -3.88
C ASN A 462 -34.56 -9.24 -3.83
N LYS A 463 -35.01 -9.77 -4.98
CA LYS A 463 -36.25 -10.51 -5.14
C LYS A 463 -35.92 -12.00 -5.36
N GLU A 464 -35.30 -12.61 -4.36
CA GLU A 464 -34.79 -13.97 -4.42
C GLU A 464 -35.82 -14.99 -4.92
N ALA A 465 -37.07 -14.90 -4.42
CA ALA A 465 -38.17 -15.77 -4.83
C ALA A 465 -38.50 -15.66 -6.34
N GLU A 466 -38.17 -14.53 -6.97
CA GLU A 466 -38.37 -14.32 -8.40
C GLU A 466 -37.10 -14.61 -9.23
N GLY A 467 -35.99 -14.99 -8.57
CA GLY A 467 -34.68 -15.14 -9.23
C GLY A 467 -34.14 -13.83 -9.80
N LYS A 468 -34.48 -12.69 -9.20
CA LYS A 468 -34.12 -11.35 -9.68
C LYS A 468 -33.42 -10.53 -8.60
N MET A 469 -32.48 -9.71 -9.06
CA MET A 469 -31.83 -8.69 -8.27
C MET A 469 -31.80 -7.38 -9.07
N THR A 470 -32.18 -6.25 -8.46
CA THR A 470 -32.10 -4.94 -9.10
C THR A 470 -31.06 -4.09 -8.40
N LEU A 471 -30.17 -3.48 -9.16
CA LEU A 471 -29.18 -2.51 -8.69
C LEU A 471 -29.68 -1.10 -8.95
N HIS A 472 -30.04 -0.36 -7.91
CA HIS A 472 -30.46 1.04 -8.00
C HIS A 472 -29.24 1.96 -7.84
N VAL A 473 -28.78 2.58 -8.91
CA VAL A 473 -27.72 3.60 -8.84
C VAL A 473 -28.31 4.93 -8.40
N ILE A 474 -28.29 5.19 -7.09
CA ILE A 474 -28.88 6.40 -6.49
C ILE A 474 -27.94 7.61 -6.52
N LYS A 475 -26.61 7.37 -6.57
CA LYS A 475 -25.58 8.40 -6.73
C LYS A 475 -24.51 7.94 -7.70
N GLY A 476 -24.14 8.82 -8.65
CA GLY A 476 -23.07 8.58 -9.59
C GLY A 476 -22.40 9.88 -10.01
N ARG A 477 -21.09 10.05 -9.77
CA ARG A 477 -20.36 11.24 -10.24
C ARG A 477 -20.07 11.24 -11.73
N ARG A 478 -19.89 10.04 -12.31
CA ARG A 478 -19.59 9.84 -13.74
C ARG A 478 -20.46 8.77 -14.39
N ILE A 479 -21.34 8.13 -13.63
CA ILE A 479 -22.29 7.14 -14.11
C ILE A 479 -23.71 7.70 -13.99
N ARG A 480 -24.56 7.32 -14.94
CA ARG A 480 -25.98 7.75 -14.94
C ARG A 480 -26.72 7.03 -13.81
N LYS A 481 -27.61 7.75 -13.14
CA LYS A 481 -28.56 7.15 -12.21
C LYS A 481 -29.56 6.35 -13.03
N ARG A 482 -29.58 5.05 -12.80
CA ARG A 482 -30.53 4.11 -13.42
C ARG A 482 -30.52 2.79 -12.67
N ASP A 483 -31.50 1.98 -12.97
CA ASP A 483 -31.63 0.63 -12.45
C ASP A 483 -31.08 -0.39 -13.44
N TYR A 484 -30.46 -1.45 -12.88
CA TYR A 484 -29.97 -2.60 -13.63
C TYR A 484 -30.62 -3.86 -13.09
N ASP A 485 -31.45 -4.50 -13.91
CA ASP A 485 -32.06 -5.77 -13.55
C ASP A 485 -31.13 -6.92 -13.90
N LEU A 486 -30.96 -7.81 -12.94
CA LEU A 486 -30.06 -8.95 -13.02
C LEU A 486 -30.82 -10.23 -12.73
N ALA A 487 -30.45 -11.33 -13.38
CA ALA A 487 -30.84 -12.66 -12.95
C ALA A 487 -30.00 -13.08 -11.75
N TYR A 488 -30.63 -13.53 -10.71
CA TYR A 488 -30.00 -14.07 -9.51
C TYR A 488 -30.35 -15.54 -9.33
N GLU A 489 -29.33 -16.38 -9.28
CA GLU A 489 -29.42 -17.82 -9.03
C GLU A 489 -28.92 -18.09 -7.59
N PRO A 490 -29.77 -18.02 -6.56
CA PRO A 490 -29.35 -18.05 -5.15
C PRO A 490 -28.61 -19.34 -4.78
N ILE A 491 -29.07 -20.47 -5.32
CA ILE A 491 -28.49 -21.81 -5.10
C ILE A 491 -27.00 -21.82 -5.43
N PHE A 492 -26.60 -21.13 -6.50
CA PHE A 492 -25.21 -21.05 -6.96
C PHE A 492 -24.55 -19.72 -6.61
N CYS A 493 -25.19 -18.85 -5.85
CA CYS A 493 -24.72 -17.48 -5.58
C CYS A 493 -24.34 -16.69 -6.83
N ARG A 494 -24.94 -17.01 -8.00
CA ARG A 494 -24.56 -16.49 -9.30
C ARG A 494 -25.47 -15.37 -9.77
N ILE A 495 -24.88 -14.29 -10.22
CA ILE A 495 -25.57 -13.09 -10.71
C ILE A 495 -25.15 -12.85 -12.16
N LYS A 496 -26.12 -12.58 -13.03
CA LYS A 496 -25.90 -12.34 -14.46
C LYS A 496 -26.71 -11.16 -14.94
N SER A 497 -26.19 -10.41 -15.91
CA SER A 497 -27.00 -9.44 -16.65
C SER A 497 -28.14 -10.14 -17.39
N LEU A 498 -29.33 -9.56 -17.34
CA LEU A 498 -30.41 -9.96 -18.23
C LEU A 498 -30.08 -9.41 -19.63
N ALA A 499 -30.13 -10.27 -20.65
CA ALA A 499 -29.92 -9.83 -22.03
C ALA A 499 -30.99 -8.77 -22.38
N ARG A 500 -30.56 -7.52 -22.61
CA ARG A 500 -31.44 -6.52 -23.21
C ARG A 500 -31.48 -6.74 -24.70
N ILE A 501 -32.69 -6.84 -25.27
CA ILE A 501 -32.87 -6.67 -26.71
C ILE A 501 -32.40 -5.24 -27.01
N SER A 502 -31.32 -5.09 -27.78
CA SER A 502 -30.86 -3.75 -28.19
C SER A 502 -31.97 -3.12 -29.06
N GLU A 503 -32.14 -1.79 -28.97
CA GLU A 503 -33.06 -1.08 -29.86
C GLU A 503 -32.72 -1.29 -31.34
N GLN A 504 -31.51 -1.80 -31.64
CA GLN A 504 -31.07 -2.17 -33.00
C GLN A 504 -31.59 -3.55 -33.45
N ASP A 505 -32.05 -4.39 -32.51
CA ASP A 505 -32.60 -5.73 -32.79
C ASP A 505 -34.14 -5.71 -32.94
N ILE A 506 -34.79 -4.55 -32.73
CA ILE A 506 -36.21 -4.38 -33.01
C ILE A 506 -36.33 -4.22 -34.53
N PRO A 507 -36.99 -5.15 -35.27
CA PRO A 507 -37.25 -4.96 -36.68
C PRO A 507 -37.98 -3.62 -36.85
N LYS A 508 -37.41 -2.69 -37.63
CA LYS A 508 -38.14 -1.49 -38.06
C LYS A 508 -39.36 -1.98 -38.79
N THR A 509 -40.49 -1.94 -38.12
CA THR A 509 -41.77 -2.11 -38.83
C THR A 509 -41.87 -0.97 -39.84
N ASP A 510 -41.89 -1.31 -41.13
CA ASP A 510 -42.20 -0.39 -42.22
C ASP A 510 -43.53 0.30 -41.89
N ARG A 511 -43.46 1.53 -41.39
CA ARG A 511 -44.59 2.43 -41.39
C ARG A 511 -44.73 2.87 -42.82
N THR A 512 -45.62 2.21 -43.55
CA THR A 512 -46.17 2.74 -44.77
C THR A 512 -46.82 4.08 -44.42
N ASP A 513 -46.24 5.14 -44.98
CA ASP A 513 -46.83 6.48 -45.00
C ASP A 513 -48.26 6.40 -45.53
N ASN A 514 -49.20 6.71 -44.68
CA ASN A 514 -50.51 7.10 -45.13
C ASN A 514 -50.78 8.51 -44.61
N ASP A 515 -50.36 9.43 -45.48
CA ASP A 515 -50.48 10.86 -45.34
C ASP A 515 -51.95 11.25 -45.51
N SER A 516 -52.62 11.68 -44.46
CA SER A 516 -53.82 12.47 -44.53
C SER A 516 -53.93 13.34 -43.29
N GLN A 517 -53.28 14.52 -43.36
CA GLN A 517 -53.52 15.60 -42.44
C GLN A 517 -54.88 16.23 -42.66
N PRO A 518 -55.68 16.47 -41.62
CA PRO A 518 -56.77 17.44 -41.68
C PRO A 518 -56.18 18.83 -41.45
N ARG A 519 -56.38 19.71 -42.45
CA ARG A 519 -56.19 21.20 -42.35
C ARG A 519 -57.20 21.75 -41.39
N TYR A 520 -56.80 22.49 -40.40
CA TYR A 520 -57.64 23.41 -39.64
C TYR A 520 -57.58 24.78 -40.31
N PRO A 521 -58.73 25.48 -40.53
CA PRO A 521 -58.75 26.86 -41.04
C PRO A 521 -58.39 27.83 -39.91
N HIS A 522 -57.70 28.88 -40.30
CA HIS A 522 -57.50 30.07 -39.50
C HIS A 522 -58.83 30.86 -39.40
N ASP A 523 -59.17 31.32 -38.19
CA ASP A 523 -59.72 32.62 -37.83
C ASP A 523 -59.20 33.02 -36.43
#